data_3085bb00c9bc59b8041251ccd755ef34
#
_entry.id   3085bb00c9bc59b8041251ccd755ef34
#
_cell.length_a   1.000
_cell.length_b   1.000
_cell.length_c   1.000
_cell.angle_alpha   90.00
_cell.angle_beta   90.00
_cell.angle_gamma   90.00
#
_symmetry.space_group_name_H-M   'P 1'
#
loop_
_entity.id
_entity.type
_entity.pdbx_description
1 polymer ?
#
loop_
_entity_poly.entity_id
_entity_poly.type
_entity_poly.pdbx_seq_one_letter_code
_entity_poly.pdbx_strand_id
1 'polypeptide(L)'
;MKRRWILIAAALVACTDSTSPAIVSHGVVITVAVPGRCLVGGCDPISLDFSHLGLVTIRNTATTTAYLRQCGPGPALSEQQFVNGQWTNFGPAISCTSAPGPLTLAPGDSLQSNWMFGAGEWRMVLGVATQASMSDEALDASASITIK
;
A
#
# COMPACT_ATOMS: atom_id res chain seq x y z
N MET A 1 -10.55 -47.96 -21.50
CA MET A 1 -9.69 -46.77 -21.75
C MET A 1 -10.04 -45.70 -20.72
N LYS A 2 -9.19 -45.49 -19.67
CA LYS A 2 -9.40 -44.49 -18.63
C LYS A 2 -8.63 -43.21 -19.01
N ARG A 3 -9.32 -42.14 -19.39
CA ARG A 3 -8.74 -40.82 -19.63
C ARG A 3 -8.34 -40.19 -18.29
N ARG A 4 -7.04 -40.02 -18.04
CA ARG A 4 -6.49 -39.25 -16.93
C ARG A 4 -6.52 -37.78 -17.35
N TRP A 5 -7.32 -36.97 -16.62
CA TRP A 5 -7.25 -35.52 -16.71
C TRP A 5 -6.11 -35.05 -15.84
N ILE A 6 -5.10 -34.43 -16.46
CA ILE A 6 -4.03 -33.75 -15.75
C ILE A 6 -4.50 -32.32 -15.53
N LEU A 7 -4.84 -32.01 -14.29
CA LEU A 7 -5.10 -30.62 -13.87
C LEU A 7 -3.73 -29.93 -13.71
N ILE A 8 -3.39 -29.04 -14.65
CA ILE A 8 -2.25 -28.15 -14.52
C ILE A 8 -2.71 -26.97 -13.66
N ALA A 9 -2.34 -27.00 -12.39
CA ALA A 9 -2.49 -25.85 -11.51
C ALA A 9 -1.44 -24.80 -11.91
N ALA A 10 -1.85 -23.73 -12.58
CA ALA A 10 -1.02 -22.57 -12.82
C ALA A 10 -0.80 -21.85 -11.50
N ALA A 11 0.36 -22.04 -10.89
CA ALA A 11 0.79 -21.25 -9.74
C ALA A 11 1.09 -19.82 -10.22
N LEU A 12 0.23 -18.88 -9.89
CA LEU A 12 0.51 -17.46 -10.02
C LEU A 12 1.57 -17.12 -8.98
N VAL A 13 2.83 -17.09 -9.40
CA VAL A 13 3.93 -16.56 -8.59
C VAL A 13 3.82 -15.05 -8.60
N ALA A 14 3.13 -14.49 -7.60
CA ALA A 14 3.24 -13.08 -7.29
C ALA A 14 4.61 -12.87 -6.62
N CYS A 15 5.58 -12.34 -7.35
CA CYS A 15 6.85 -11.92 -6.78
C CYS A 15 6.65 -10.62 -5.99
N THR A 16 6.21 -10.72 -4.76
CA THR A 16 6.29 -9.64 -3.78
C THR A 16 7.29 -10.06 -2.72
N ASP A 17 8.56 -9.75 -2.93
CA ASP A 17 9.56 -9.83 -1.87
C ASP A 17 9.30 -8.64 -0.92
N SER A 18 8.51 -8.89 0.13
CA SER A 18 8.34 -7.92 1.22
C SER A 18 9.53 -8.07 2.16
N THR A 19 10.38 -7.04 2.26
CA THR A 19 11.59 -7.07 3.09
C THR A 19 11.37 -6.48 4.48
N SER A 20 10.36 -5.62 4.66
CA SER A 20 10.00 -5.03 5.96
C SER A 20 8.56 -5.34 6.33
N PRO A 21 8.27 -5.69 7.59
CA PRO A 21 6.92 -5.97 8.04
C PRO A 21 6.03 -4.72 8.02
N ALA A 22 4.73 -4.92 7.95
CA ALA A 22 3.75 -3.86 8.14
C ALA A 22 3.78 -3.36 9.61
N ILE A 23 3.52 -2.07 9.81
CA ILE A 23 3.29 -1.45 11.12
C ILE A 23 1.78 -1.20 11.24
N VAL A 24 1.16 -1.83 12.24
CA VAL A 24 -0.29 -1.75 12.49
C VAL A 24 -0.50 -1.34 13.94
N SER A 25 -0.86 -0.08 14.19
CA SER A 25 -1.04 0.46 15.53
C SER A 25 -2.50 0.44 16.01
N HIS A 26 -3.44 0.71 15.12
CA HIS A 26 -4.87 0.86 15.42
C HIS A 26 -5.77 -0.10 14.63
N GLY A 27 -5.23 -1.23 14.17
CA GLY A 27 -5.96 -2.26 13.45
C GLY A 27 -6.29 -1.91 12.00
N VAL A 28 -5.70 -0.86 11.45
CA VAL A 28 -5.78 -0.54 10.03
C VAL A 28 -4.60 -1.18 9.30
N VAL A 29 -4.89 -2.04 8.35
CA VAL A 29 -3.89 -2.73 7.53
C VAL A 29 -3.81 -2.04 6.16
N ILE A 30 -2.60 -1.66 5.78
CA ILE A 30 -2.30 -1.09 4.47
C ILE A 30 -1.59 -2.17 3.65
N THR A 31 -2.13 -2.51 2.50
CA THR A 31 -1.52 -3.44 1.55
C THR A 31 -1.25 -2.76 0.23
N VAL A 32 -0.14 -3.11 -0.40
CA VAL A 32 0.24 -2.61 -1.72
C VAL A 32 0.38 -3.80 -2.66
N ALA A 33 -0.39 -3.82 -3.73
CA ALA A 33 -0.29 -4.82 -4.78
C ALA A 33 0.16 -4.13 -6.06
N VAL A 34 1.34 -4.48 -6.54
CA VAL A 34 1.85 -4.02 -7.83
C VAL A 34 1.74 -5.20 -8.80
N PRO A 35 0.80 -5.17 -9.74
CA PRO A 35 0.66 -6.25 -10.71
C PRO A 35 1.91 -6.26 -11.59
N GLY A 36 2.75 -7.27 -11.40
CA GLY A 36 3.90 -7.52 -12.28
C GLY A 36 3.41 -7.87 -13.68
N ARG A 37 3.75 -7.09 -14.67
CA ARG A 37 3.66 -7.52 -16.07
C ARG A 37 4.85 -8.44 -16.38
N CYS A 38 4.84 -9.64 -15.83
CA CYS A 38 5.64 -10.71 -16.38
C CYS A 38 4.80 -11.38 -17.47
N LEU A 39 4.92 -10.95 -18.71
CA LEU A 39 4.45 -11.72 -19.86
C LEU A 39 5.32 -12.97 -19.96
N VAL A 40 4.70 -14.08 -20.34
CA VAL A 40 5.39 -15.34 -20.64
C VAL A 40 6.48 -15.06 -21.69
N GLY A 41 7.77 -15.05 -21.25
CA GLY A 41 8.89 -14.74 -22.14
C GLY A 41 9.95 -13.80 -21.56
N GLY A 42 9.75 -13.26 -20.39
CA GLY A 42 10.69 -12.35 -19.73
C GLY A 42 10.02 -11.03 -19.32
N CYS A 43 10.52 -10.43 -18.26
CA CYS A 43 10.16 -9.07 -17.90
C CYS A 43 10.84 -8.18 -18.95
N ASP A 44 10.05 -7.59 -19.83
CA ASP A 44 10.56 -6.64 -20.83
C ASP A 44 11.12 -5.42 -20.10
N PRO A 45 12.42 -5.09 -20.25
CA PRO A 45 12.97 -3.86 -19.72
C PRO A 45 12.55 -2.71 -20.63
N ILE A 46 11.25 -2.47 -20.74
CA ILE A 46 10.79 -1.32 -21.52
C ILE A 46 10.99 -0.07 -20.68
N SER A 47 12.06 0.58 -21.07
CA SER A 47 12.38 2.01 -21.03
C SER A 47 12.19 2.75 -19.71
N LEU A 48 13.30 3.08 -19.12
CA LEU A 48 13.73 4.42 -18.66
C LEU A 48 12.56 5.34 -18.25
N ASP A 49 12.12 5.28 -17.03
CA ASP A 49 11.22 6.28 -16.39
C ASP A 49 9.86 5.76 -15.96
N PHE A 50 9.76 4.56 -15.43
CA PHE A 50 8.44 3.99 -15.19
C PHE A 50 8.10 3.78 -13.73
N SER A 51 7.13 4.60 -13.37
CA SER A 51 6.21 4.37 -12.29
C SER A 51 5.38 3.10 -12.55
N HIS A 52 5.53 2.10 -11.67
CA HIS A 52 4.66 0.93 -11.68
C HIS A 52 3.35 1.31 -11.00
N LEU A 53 2.24 1.11 -11.69
CA LEU A 53 0.92 1.33 -11.10
C LEU A 53 0.66 0.26 -10.04
N GLY A 54 0.52 0.68 -8.79
CA GLY A 54 0.15 -0.17 -7.67
C GLY A 54 -1.24 0.16 -7.13
N LEU A 55 -1.94 -0.87 -6.65
CA LEU A 55 -3.19 -0.72 -5.92
C LEU A 55 -2.89 -0.72 -4.42
N VAL A 56 -3.15 0.39 -3.76
CA VAL A 56 -3.07 0.52 -2.31
C VAL A 56 -4.45 0.26 -1.73
N THR A 57 -4.56 -0.72 -0.84
CA THR A 57 -5.80 -1.02 -0.11
C THR A 57 -5.58 -0.73 1.38
N ILE A 58 -6.44 0.10 1.96
CA ILE A 58 -6.49 0.43 3.37
C ILE A 58 -7.71 -0.27 3.94
N ARG A 59 -7.55 -1.15 4.92
CA ARG A 59 -8.65 -1.91 5.51
C ARG A 59 -8.64 -1.79 7.02
N ASN A 60 -9.81 -1.48 7.60
CA ASN A 60 -9.99 -1.56 9.04
C ASN A 60 -10.31 -3.02 9.45
N THR A 61 -9.38 -3.64 10.17
CA THR A 61 -9.53 -5.00 10.70
C THR A 61 -9.89 -5.00 12.19
N ALA A 62 -9.96 -3.82 12.82
CA ALA A 62 -10.41 -3.67 14.20
C ALA A 62 -11.93 -3.81 14.31
N THR A 63 -12.41 -3.94 15.54
CA THR A 63 -13.86 -3.98 15.85
C THR A 63 -14.47 -2.60 16.10
N THR A 64 -13.65 -1.55 16.08
CA THR A 64 -14.03 -0.14 16.28
C THR A 64 -13.77 0.67 15.02
N THR A 65 -14.46 1.79 14.89
CA THR A 65 -14.20 2.75 13.81
C THR A 65 -12.78 3.31 13.90
N ALA A 66 -12.07 3.34 12.79
CA ALA A 66 -10.80 4.02 12.64
C ALA A 66 -11.00 5.40 12.01
N TYR A 67 -10.15 6.34 12.40
CA TYR A 67 -10.10 7.69 11.88
C TYR A 67 -8.78 7.90 11.15
N LEU A 68 -8.86 8.24 9.88
CA LEU A 68 -7.70 8.38 9.01
C LEU A 68 -7.41 9.85 8.78
N ARG A 69 -6.14 10.24 8.84
CA ARG A 69 -5.74 11.59 8.43
C ARG A 69 -6.18 11.83 6.99
N GLN A 70 -6.85 12.94 6.75
CA GLN A 70 -7.39 13.31 5.44
C GLN A 70 -6.54 14.40 4.77
N CYS A 71 -6.41 14.32 3.45
CA CYS A 71 -5.86 15.37 2.61
C CYS A 71 -6.71 15.52 1.35
N GLY A 72 -7.41 16.65 1.24
CA GLY A 72 -8.41 16.81 0.18
C GLY A 72 -9.56 15.80 0.32
N PRO A 73 -10.00 15.13 -0.76
CA PRO A 73 -11.12 14.19 -0.73
C PRO A 73 -10.75 12.78 -0.24
N GLY A 74 -9.47 12.50 -0.04
CA GLY A 74 -8.97 11.15 0.27
C GLY A 74 -8.10 11.08 1.53
N PRO A 75 -7.64 9.87 1.90
CA PRO A 75 -6.70 9.69 3.00
C PRO A 75 -5.36 10.35 2.67
N ALA A 76 -4.71 10.94 3.68
CA ALA A 76 -3.38 11.55 3.57
C ALA A 76 -2.30 10.46 3.52
N LEU A 77 -2.34 9.60 2.51
CA LEU A 77 -1.31 8.63 2.24
C LEU A 77 -0.01 9.32 1.84
N SER A 78 1.08 8.82 2.36
CA SER A 78 2.44 9.23 1.96
C SER A 78 3.23 8.00 1.56
N GLU A 79 4.09 8.15 0.57
CA GLU A 79 5.04 7.13 0.18
C GLU A 79 6.40 7.37 0.83
N GLN A 80 7.03 6.29 1.26
CA GLN A 80 8.39 6.31 1.76
C GLN A 80 9.24 5.36 0.94
N GLN A 81 10.44 5.82 0.59
CA GLN A 81 11.46 5.03 -0.07
C GLN A 81 12.57 4.68 0.92
N PHE A 82 13.07 3.44 0.83
CA PHE A 82 14.23 3.01 1.62
C PHE A 82 15.52 3.44 0.92
N VAL A 83 16.21 4.43 1.50
CA VAL A 83 17.43 5.00 0.93
C VAL A 83 18.50 5.06 2.02
N ASN A 84 19.70 4.55 1.72
CA ASN A 84 20.85 4.56 2.65
C ASN A 84 20.55 3.97 4.04
N GLY A 85 19.74 2.91 4.10
CA GLY A 85 19.39 2.23 5.34
C GLY A 85 18.27 2.89 6.16
N GLN A 86 17.59 3.88 5.62
CA GLN A 86 16.51 4.61 6.30
C GLN A 86 15.29 4.81 5.40
N TRP A 87 14.11 4.84 6.03
CA TRP A 87 12.88 5.24 5.37
C TRP A 87 12.78 6.76 5.27
N THR A 88 12.67 7.28 4.06
CA THR A 88 12.54 8.71 3.78
C THR A 88 11.27 9.00 3.03
N ASN A 89 10.58 10.09 3.37
CA ASN A 89 9.41 10.52 2.60
C ASN A 89 9.85 10.87 1.17
N PHE A 90 9.10 10.38 0.21
CA PHE A 90 9.31 10.65 -1.19
C PHE A 90 8.29 11.68 -1.69
N GLY A 91 8.76 12.58 -2.56
CA GLY A 91 7.93 13.64 -3.11
C GLY A 91 7.86 14.91 -2.25
N PRO A 92 7.19 15.95 -2.74
CA PRO A 92 7.02 17.20 -2.01
C PRO A 92 6.16 16.97 -0.78
N ALA A 93 6.46 17.68 0.32
CA ALA A 93 5.60 17.70 1.49
C ALA A 93 4.21 18.19 1.07
N ILE A 94 3.21 17.30 1.15
CA ILE A 94 1.83 17.66 0.84
C ILE A 94 1.32 18.53 1.99
N SER A 95 1.09 19.81 1.71
CA SER A 95 0.44 20.70 2.65
C SER A 95 -1.08 20.45 2.61
N CYS A 96 -1.58 19.73 3.58
CA CYS A 96 -3.02 19.47 3.72
C CYS A 96 -3.71 20.63 4.47
N THR A 97 -3.75 21.81 3.86
CA THR A 97 -4.20 23.05 4.50
C THR A 97 -5.70 23.18 4.72
N SER A 98 -6.49 22.23 4.22
CA SER A 98 -7.97 22.31 4.29
C SER A 98 -8.66 20.95 4.41
N ALA A 99 -8.15 20.11 5.31
CA ALA A 99 -8.85 18.85 5.58
C ALA A 99 -10.11 19.13 6.41
N PRO A 100 -11.30 18.70 5.99
CA PRO A 100 -12.56 18.94 6.70
C PRO A 100 -12.72 18.10 7.98
N GLY A 101 -11.69 17.40 8.41
CA GLY A 101 -11.66 16.46 9.52
C GLY A 101 -11.11 15.10 9.07
N PRO A 102 -11.05 14.09 9.95
CA PRO A 102 -10.59 12.78 9.58
C PRO A 102 -11.63 12.04 8.75
N LEU A 103 -11.18 11.18 7.83
CA LEU A 103 -12.02 10.19 7.20
C LEU A 103 -12.35 9.09 8.21
N THR A 104 -13.59 8.63 8.21
CA THR A 104 -14.02 7.49 9.03
C THR A 104 -13.99 6.19 8.23
N LEU A 105 -13.46 5.13 8.83
CA LEU A 105 -13.45 3.80 8.26
C LEU A 105 -14.08 2.82 9.25
N ALA A 106 -15.28 2.35 8.96
CA ALA A 106 -16.00 1.44 9.84
C ALA A 106 -15.31 0.06 9.93
N PRO A 107 -15.58 -0.75 10.95
CA PRO A 107 -15.04 -2.10 11.05
C PRO A 107 -15.34 -2.94 9.82
N GLY A 108 -14.31 -3.54 9.24
CA GLY A 108 -14.38 -4.37 8.03
C GLY A 108 -14.37 -3.62 6.70
N ASP A 109 -14.57 -2.30 6.72
CA ASP A 109 -14.53 -1.47 5.51
C ASP A 109 -13.13 -1.32 4.95
N SER A 110 -13.06 -0.96 3.68
CA SER A 110 -11.80 -0.70 2.97
C SER A 110 -11.93 0.46 1.99
N LEU A 111 -10.81 1.14 1.79
CA LEU A 111 -10.59 2.16 0.76
C LEU A 111 -9.51 1.68 -0.19
N GLN A 112 -9.60 2.08 -1.46
CA GLN A 112 -8.59 1.76 -2.46
C GLN A 112 -8.14 3.02 -3.18
N SER A 113 -6.87 3.07 -3.53
CA SER A 113 -6.25 4.15 -4.28
C SER A 113 -5.15 3.60 -5.19
N ASN A 114 -4.99 4.20 -6.36
CA ASN A 114 -3.91 3.87 -7.28
C ASN A 114 -2.71 4.78 -7.02
N TRP A 115 -1.52 4.19 -7.00
CA TRP A 115 -0.26 4.88 -6.82
C TRP A 115 0.77 4.44 -7.85
N MET A 116 1.71 5.32 -8.14
CA MET A 116 2.79 5.03 -9.06
C MET A 116 4.12 4.96 -8.30
N PHE A 117 4.81 3.84 -8.45
CA PHE A 117 6.09 3.58 -7.79
C PHE A 117 7.21 3.51 -8.82
N GLY A 118 8.33 4.16 -8.57
CA GLY A 118 9.57 3.96 -9.32
C GLY A 118 10.33 2.71 -8.86
N ALA A 119 11.50 2.46 -9.46
CA ALA A 119 12.39 1.40 -8.99
C ALA A 119 12.88 1.69 -7.56
N GLY A 120 13.03 0.64 -6.75
CA GLY A 120 13.48 0.77 -5.36
C GLY A 120 12.61 -0.01 -4.38
N GLU A 121 12.88 0.19 -3.09
CA GLU A 121 12.09 -0.38 -2.00
C GLU A 121 11.18 0.69 -1.41
N TRP A 122 9.89 0.39 -1.33
CA TRP A 122 8.83 1.34 -0.99
C TRP A 122 7.90 0.82 0.08
N ARG A 123 7.31 1.73 0.85
CA ARG A 123 6.14 1.47 1.68
C ARG A 123 5.19 2.67 1.69
N MET A 124 3.92 2.41 1.97
CA MET A 124 2.90 3.43 2.18
C MET A 124 2.71 3.67 3.67
N VAL A 125 2.55 4.91 4.07
CA VAL A 125 2.28 5.31 5.45
C VAL A 125 1.05 6.20 5.55
N LEU A 126 0.33 6.09 6.67
CA LEU A 126 -0.90 6.82 6.92
C LEU A 126 -1.05 7.10 8.42
N GLY A 127 -1.48 8.31 8.78
CA GLY A 127 -1.88 8.64 10.14
C GLY A 127 -3.25 8.03 10.44
N VAL A 128 -3.31 7.22 11.50
CA VAL A 128 -4.52 6.51 11.98
C VAL A 128 -4.72 6.80 13.45
N ALA A 129 -5.98 6.99 13.85
CA ALA A 129 -6.40 7.20 15.23
C ALA A 129 -7.64 6.36 15.56
N THR A 130 -7.91 6.15 16.85
CA THR A 130 -9.17 5.56 17.33
C THR A 130 -10.20 6.63 17.72
N GLN A 131 -9.80 7.90 17.75
CA GLN A 131 -10.64 9.04 18.11
C GLN A 131 -10.74 10.06 16.97
N ALA A 132 -11.93 10.62 16.80
CA ALA A 132 -12.19 11.64 15.78
C ALA A 132 -11.35 12.92 15.95
N SER A 133 -10.87 13.18 17.16
CA SER A 133 -9.96 14.30 17.47
C SER A 133 -8.53 14.07 16.95
N MET A 134 -8.20 12.87 16.49
CA MET A 134 -6.85 12.46 16.09
C MET A 134 -5.81 12.60 17.22
N SER A 135 -6.24 12.67 18.48
CA SER A 135 -5.34 12.91 19.63
C SER A 135 -4.42 11.72 19.95
N ASP A 136 -4.79 10.53 19.49
CA ASP A 136 -4.05 9.27 19.64
C ASP A 136 -3.46 8.81 18.30
N GLU A 137 -3.27 9.73 17.35
CA GLU A 137 -2.76 9.39 16.02
C GLU A 137 -1.40 8.71 16.08
N ALA A 138 -1.30 7.58 15.40
CA ALA A 138 -0.05 6.88 15.11
C ALA A 138 0.12 6.67 13.61
N LEU A 139 1.36 6.46 13.16
CA LEU A 139 1.65 6.13 11.78
C LEU A 139 1.58 4.61 11.58
N ASP A 140 0.63 4.17 10.79
CA ASP A 140 0.60 2.81 10.26
C ASP A 140 1.34 2.76 8.92
N ALA A 141 2.02 1.66 8.66
CA ALA A 141 2.76 1.46 7.42
C ALA A 141 2.46 0.11 6.79
N SER A 142 2.43 0.07 5.46
CA SER A 142 2.39 -1.20 4.73
C SER A 142 3.69 -1.99 4.93
N ALA A 143 3.64 -3.29 4.65
CA ALA A 143 4.86 -4.03 4.35
C ALA A 143 5.58 -3.37 3.17
N SER A 144 6.91 -3.48 3.12
CA SER A 144 7.65 -2.94 1.99
C SER A 144 7.48 -3.80 0.74
N ILE A 145 7.58 -3.14 -0.40
CA ILE A 145 7.61 -3.76 -1.73
C ILE A 145 8.90 -3.37 -2.43
N THR A 146 9.49 -4.28 -3.19
CA THR A 146 10.66 -3.99 -4.02
C THR A 146 10.26 -3.99 -5.48
N ILE A 147 10.57 -2.90 -6.17
CA ILE A 147 10.34 -2.73 -7.60
C ILE A 147 11.71 -2.68 -8.29
N LYS A 148 11.89 -3.57 -9.24
CA LYS A 148 13.16 -3.77 -9.98
C LYS A 148 13.08 -3.10 -11.34
#